data_78fe521cf736f07ea4034fb0fb1d9f4f
#
_entry.id   78fe521cf736f07ea4034fb0fb1d9f4f
#
_cell.length_a   1.000
_cell.length_b   1.000
_cell.length_c   1.000
_cell.angle_alpha   90.00
_cell.angle_beta   90.00
_cell.angle_gamma   90.00
#
_symmetry.space_group_name_H-M   'P 1'
#
loop_
_entity.id
_entity.type
_entity.pdbx_description
1 polymer ?
#
loop_
_entity_poly.entity_id
_entity_poly.type
_entity_poly.pdbx_seq_one_letter_code
_entity_poly.pdbx_strand_id
1 'polypeptide(L)'
;MKKFIRQAAALLLCAALLLAGAASAAAQTDPVEERLSAMSLREKVGQLFVVRIEALNTGFGVDSTELTLSARIGLRQYPVGGIVLFRQNVENPDQLQALTADLQAASGTGLLVAVDEEGGNVARLANASGFTLPKYQSAQAVGSTGDPANARAMGQTIGSYLKEYGINLDFAPVADVNTNPANTVIGKRAFSPDPAVAAQMVAAAVQGFHDAGVLC
;
A
#
# COMPACT_ATOMS: atom_id res chain seq x y z
N MET A 1 -42.88 -6.13 55.33
CA MET A 1 -42.39 -4.90 54.71
C MET A 1 -40.95 -5.02 54.23
N LYS A 2 -39.92 -5.32 55.05
CA LYS A 2 -38.52 -5.35 54.66
C LYS A 2 -38.16 -6.35 53.53
N LYS A 3 -38.87 -7.48 53.39
CA LYS A 3 -38.66 -8.51 52.37
C LYS A 3 -39.13 -8.03 50.97
N PHE A 4 -40.26 -7.32 50.94
CA PHE A 4 -40.85 -6.75 49.72
C PHE A 4 -39.99 -5.61 49.13
N ILE A 5 -39.42 -4.77 50.01
CA ILE A 5 -38.52 -3.67 49.60
C ILE A 5 -37.22 -4.20 49.00
N ARG A 6 -36.68 -5.29 49.57
CA ARG A 6 -35.47 -5.93 49.03
C ARG A 6 -35.70 -6.60 47.66
N GLN A 7 -36.87 -7.20 47.43
CA GLN A 7 -37.21 -7.80 46.14
C GLN A 7 -37.46 -6.73 45.05
N ALA A 8 -38.14 -5.63 45.41
CA ALA A 8 -38.34 -4.52 44.49
C ALA A 8 -37.00 -3.82 44.11
N ALA A 9 -36.08 -3.64 45.07
CA ALA A 9 -34.77 -3.08 44.82
C ALA A 9 -33.91 -4.00 43.92
N ALA A 10 -33.98 -5.32 44.10
CA ALA A 10 -33.26 -6.27 43.25
C ALA A 10 -33.78 -6.27 41.80
N LEU A 11 -35.11 -6.19 41.62
CA LEU A 11 -35.72 -6.11 40.29
C LEU A 11 -35.36 -4.80 39.56
N LEU A 12 -35.33 -3.68 40.27
CA LEU A 12 -34.91 -2.38 39.70
C LEU A 12 -33.42 -2.38 39.33
N LEU A 13 -32.57 -3.03 40.13
CA LEU A 13 -31.17 -3.17 39.82
C LEU A 13 -30.92 -4.05 38.60
N CYS A 14 -31.63 -5.17 38.46
CA CYS A 14 -31.58 -6.03 37.29
C CYS A 14 -32.10 -5.33 36.02
N ALA A 15 -33.17 -4.54 36.12
CA ALA A 15 -33.71 -3.76 35.02
C ALA A 15 -32.72 -2.65 34.59
N ALA A 16 -32.08 -1.99 35.55
CA ALA A 16 -31.04 -0.99 35.26
C ALA A 16 -29.77 -1.59 34.59
N LEU A 17 -29.37 -2.80 35.01
CA LEU A 17 -28.25 -3.53 34.40
C LEU A 17 -28.60 -4.03 33.00
N LEU A 18 -29.83 -4.46 32.75
CA LEU A 18 -30.31 -4.84 31.42
C LEU A 18 -30.40 -3.64 30.46
N LEU A 19 -30.84 -2.48 30.97
CA LEU A 19 -30.87 -1.23 30.20
C LEU A 19 -29.47 -0.68 29.93
N ALA A 20 -28.53 -0.80 30.86
CA ALA A 20 -27.14 -0.43 30.66
C ALA A 20 -26.40 -1.36 29.66
N GLY A 21 -26.74 -2.66 29.65
CA GLY A 21 -26.25 -3.63 28.68
C GLY A 21 -26.80 -3.39 27.27
N ALA A 22 -28.04 -2.93 27.14
CA ALA A 22 -28.65 -2.61 25.84
C ALA A 22 -28.10 -1.31 25.23
N ALA A 23 -27.67 -0.36 26.07
CA ALA A 23 -27.07 0.90 25.59
C ALA A 23 -25.61 0.71 25.11
N SER A 24 -24.94 -0.41 25.42
CA SER A 24 -23.55 -0.68 25.02
C SER A 24 -23.43 -1.43 23.71
N ALA A 25 -24.50 -1.80 23.05
CA ALA A 25 -24.54 -2.36 21.72
C ALA A 25 -24.92 -1.28 20.67
N ALA A 26 -24.37 -0.08 20.79
CA ALA A 26 -24.26 0.81 19.65
C ALA A 26 -23.42 0.05 18.63
N ALA A 27 -24.05 -0.42 17.55
CA ALA A 27 -23.35 -1.08 16.45
C ALA A 27 -22.16 -0.19 16.09
N GLN A 28 -20.93 -0.68 16.32
CA GLN A 28 -19.74 -0.03 15.79
C GLN A 28 -19.93 -0.03 14.29
N THR A 29 -20.26 1.13 13.73
CA THR A 29 -20.29 1.30 12.27
C THR A 29 -18.92 0.95 11.74
N ASP A 30 -18.87 0.09 10.75
CA ASP A 30 -17.64 -0.23 10.05
C ASP A 30 -17.04 1.09 9.53
N PRO A 31 -15.80 1.45 9.93
CA PRO A 31 -15.18 2.70 9.52
C PRO A 31 -15.07 2.82 7.98
N VAL A 32 -15.06 1.69 7.26
CA VAL A 32 -15.08 1.68 5.80
C VAL A 32 -16.46 2.12 5.28
N GLU A 33 -17.56 1.60 5.84
CA GLU A 33 -18.92 2.00 5.48
C GLU A 33 -19.18 3.46 5.82
N GLU A 34 -18.73 3.94 6.96
CA GLU A 34 -18.83 5.35 7.34
C GLU A 34 -18.11 6.23 6.30
N ARG A 35 -16.89 5.87 5.93
CA ARG A 35 -16.11 6.58 4.91
C ARG A 35 -16.81 6.56 3.57
N LEU A 36 -17.26 5.39 3.11
CA LEU A 36 -17.96 5.23 1.84
C LEU A 36 -19.27 6.02 1.79
N SER A 37 -20.04 6.05 2.87
CA SER A 37 -21.30 6.79 2.92
C SER A 37 -21.09 8.30 2.80
N ALA A 38 -19.96 8.82 3.29
CA ALA A 38 -19.60 10.23 3.21
C ALA A 38 -19.05 10.66 1.83
N MET A 39 -18.61 9.71 0.98
CA MET A 39 -18.01 10.00 -0.33
C MET A 39 -19.07 10.25 -1.40
N SER A 40 -18.84 11.25 -2.24
CA SER A 40 -19.57 11.45 -3.50
C SER A 40 -19.29 10.31 -4.49
N LEU A 41 -20.15 10.15 -5.51
CA LEU A 41 -19.92 9.16 -6.57
C LEU A 41 -18.60 9.40 -7.31
N ARG A 42 -18.23 10.67 -7.53
CA ARG A 42 -16.95 11.02 -8.17
C ARG A 42 -15.75 10.56 -7.33
N GLU A 43 -15.79 10.76 -6.03
CA GLU A 43 -14.74 10.27 -5.12
C GLU A 43 -14.68 8.75 -5.11
N LYS A 44 -15.83 8.06 -5.00
CA LYS A 44 -15.88 6.59 -5.06
C LYS A 44 -15.27 6.04 -6.35
N VAL A 45 -15.63 6.61 -7.50
CA VAL A 45 -15.06 6.22 -8.79
C VAL A 45 -13.57 6.53 -8.84
N GLY A 46 -13.15 7.69 -8.34
CA GLY A 46 -11.75 8.08 -8.27
C GLY A 46 -10.88 7.08 -7.52
N GLN A 47 -11.41 6.50 -6.41
CA GLN A 47 -10.66 5.52 -5.61
C GLN A 47 -10.31 4.22 -6.36
N LEU A 48 -10.94 3.96 -7.51
CA LEU A 48 -10.64 2.80 -8.35
C LEU A 48 -9.42 3.01 -9.26
N PHE A 49 -8.84 4.22 -9.28
CA PHE A 49 -7.75 4.56 -10.18
C PHE A 49 -6.46 4.83 -9.43
N VAL A 50 -5.38 4.18 -9.87
CA VAL A 50 -4.00 4.56 -9.59
C VAL A 50 -3.41 5.09 -10.89
N VAL A 51 -2.97 6.34 -10.89
CA VAL A 51 -2.54 7.03 -12.11
C VAL A 51 -1.11 7.55 -11.97
N ARG A 52 -0.47 7.83 -13.10
CA ARG A 52 0.83 8.53 -13.09
C ARG A 52 0.60 9.99 -12.72
N ILE A 53 1.56 10.60 -12.03
CA ILE A 53 1.47 12.01 -11.63
C ILE A 53 1.32 12.94 -12.86
N GLU A 54 1.93 12.60 -13.99
CA GLU A 54 1.83 13.35 -15.23
C GLU A 54 0.41 13.38 -15.80
N ALA A 55 -0.42 12.37 -15.51
CA ALA A 55 -1.81 12.33 -15.95
C ALA A 55 -2.69 13.39 -15.27
N LEU A 56 -2.24 13.93 -14.15
CA LEU A 56 -2.92 15.01 -13.43
C LEU A 56 -2.52 16.41 -13.92
N ASN A 57 -1.45 16.51 -14.70
CA ASN A 57 -1.02 17.77 -15.27
C ASN A 57 -1.93 18.13 -16.47
N THR A 58 -2.71 19.18 -16.33
CA THR A 58 -3.56 19.73 -17.42
C THR A 58 -2.75 20.50 -18.47
N GLY A 59 -1.43 20.61 -18.29
CA GLY A 59 -0.46 21.22 -19.20
C GLY A 59 0.59 20.21 -19.67
N PHE A 60 1.23 20.46 -20.80
CA PHE A 60 2.13 19.54 -21.50
C PHE A 60 3.28 19.00 -20.65
N GLY A 61 3.41 17.71 -20.70
CA GLY A 61 4.47 16.77 -20.48
C GLY A 61 5.78 17.28 -19.87
N VAL A 62 5.83 17.30 -18.52
CA VAL A 62 7.08 17.44 -17.79
C VAL A 62 7.16 16.25 -16.86
N ASP A 63 8.28 15.55 -16.86
CA ASP A 63 8.62 14.58 -15.82
C ASP A 63 8.45 15.29 -14.47
N SER A 64 7.54 14.76 -13.65
CA SER A 64 7.16 15.45 -12.43
C SER A 64 7.96 14.90 -11.26
N THR A 65 9.03 15.60 -10.90
CA THR A 65 9.80 15.35 -9.68
C THR A 65 9.25 16.13 -8.47
N GLU A 66 8.25 16.99 -8.73
CA GLU A 66 7.53 17.76 -7.72
C GLU A 66 6.03 17.81 -8.01
N LEU A 67 5.21 18.08 -6.98
CA LEU A 67 3.79 18.30 -7.16
C LEU A 67 3.52 19.73 -7.66
N THR A 68 3.47 19.90 -8.98
CA THR A 68 3.17 21.19 -9.61
C THR A 68 1.78 21.71 -9.23
N LEU A 69 1.56 23.01 -9.37
CA LEU A 69 0.23 23.61 -9.17
C LEU A 69 -0.83 22.96 -10.07
N SER A 70 -0.48 22.65 -11.32
CA SER A 70 -1.37 21.99 -12.28
C SER A 70 -1.76 20.60 -11.79
N ALA A 71 -0.79 19.78 -11.34
CA ALA A 71 -1.07 18.46 -10.79
C ALA A 71 -1.90 18.51 -9.51
N ARG A 72 -1.66 19.51 -8.64
CA ARG A 72 -2.45 19.75 -7.43
C ARG A 72 -3.92 20.11 -7.75
N ILE A 73 -4.15 20.92 -8.78
CA ILE A 73 -5.50 21.22 -9.29
C ILE A 73 -6.13 19.95 -9.87
N GLY A 74 -5.37 19.19 -10.68
CA GLY A 74 -5.82 17.92 -11.26
C GLY A 74 -6.24 16.91 -10.20
N LEU A 75 -5.46 16.77 -9.12
CA LEU A 75 -5.77 15.86 -8.00
C LEU A 75 -7.08 16.24 -7.27
N ARG A 76 -7.36 17.54 -7.13
CA ARG A 76 -8.64 18.01 -6.57
C ARG A 76 -9.81 17.77 -7.53
N GLN A 77 -9.59 17.93 -8.83
CA GLN A 77 -10.61 17.71 -9.85
C GLN A 77 -10.91 16.23 -10.05
N TYR A 78 -9.90 15.39 -9.96
CA TYR A 78 -9.97 13.93 -10.11
C TYR A 78 -9.41 13.27 -8.84
N PRO A 79 -10.26 13.01 -7.84
CA PRO A 79 -9.83 12.48 -6.53
C PRO A 79 -9.49 10.99 -6.64
N VAL A 80 -8.36 10.68 -7.31
CA VAL A 80 -7.88 9.31 -7.53
C VAL A 80 -7.47 8.63 -6.23
N GLY A 81 -7.54 7.29 -6.21
CA GLY A 81 -7.16 6.48 -5.06
C GLY A 81 -5.65 6.35 -4.88
N GLY A 82 -4.87 6.55 -5.95
CA GLY A 82 -3.43 6.46 -5.85
C GLY A 82 -2.65 7.10 -6.99
N ILE A 83 -1.37 7.26 -6.73
CA ILE A 83 -0.36 7.73 -7.68
C ILE A 83 0.73 6.68 -7.79
N VAL A 84 1.09 6.29 -9.02
CA VAL A 84 2.25 5.44 -9.28
C VAL A 84 3.42 6.29 -9.77
N LEU A 85 4.56 6.13 -9.11
CA LEU A 85 5.82 6.78 -9.45
C LEU A 85 6.70 5.85 -10.28
N PHE A 86 7.38 6.43 -11.25
CA PHE A 86 8.34 5.75 -12.10
C PHE A 86 9.74 6.37 -11.95
N ARG A 87 10.73 5.80 -12.66
CA ARG A 87 12.11 6.24 -12.57
C ARG A 87 12.31 7.76 -12.80
N GLN A 88 11.53 8.36 -13.70
CA GLN A 88 11.60 9.79 -13.99
C GLN A 88 11.07 10.70 -12.86
N ASN A 89 10.33 10.13 -11.90
CA ASN A 89 9.82 10.87 -10.75
C ASN A 89 10.77 10.84 -9.54
N VAL A 90 11.91 10.12 -9.65
CA VAL A 90 12.80 9.79 -8.54
C VAL A 90 14.21 10.32 -8.82
N GLU A 91 14.66 11.31 -8.07
CA GLU A 91 16.00 11.91 -8.18
C GLU A 91 16.91 11.54 -7.01
N ASN A 92 16.48 11.87 -5.80
CA ASN A 92 17.22 11.66 -4.56
C ASN A 92 16.27 11.55 -3.36
N PRO A 93 16.75 11.13 -2.18
CA PRO A 93 15.93 10.97 -0.97
C PRO A 93 15.09 12.19 -0.59
N ASP A 94 15.68 13.36 -0.50
CA ASP A 94 15.01 14.58 -0.05
C ASP A 94 13.89 14.99 -1.01
N GLN A 95 14.17 14.92 -2.32
CA GLN A 95 13.17 15.21 -3.35
C GLN A 95 12.00 14.24 -3.28
N LEU A 96 12.27 12.94 -3.14
CA LEU A 96 11.21 11.92 -3.11
C LEU A 96 10.35 12.05 -1.85
N GLN A 97 10.93 12.28 -0.69
CA GLN A 97 10.19 12.53 0.55
C GLN A 97 9.31 13.77 0.45
N ALA A 98 9.83 14.85 -0.14
CA ALA A 98 9.04 16.06 -0.37
C ALA A 98 7.86 15.81 -1.31
N LEU A 99 8.10 15.11 -2.43
CA LEU A 99 7.04 14.77 -3.40
C LEU A 99 5.94 13.92 -2.77
N THR A 100 6.29 12.86 -2.05
CA THR A 100 5.29 11.96 -1.43
C THR A 100 4.52 12.66 -0.31
N ALA A 101 5.17 13.50 0.49
CA ALA A 101 4.51 14.31 1.51
C ALA A 101 3.53 15.32 0.89
N ASP A 102 3.92 16.00 -0.18
CA ASP A 102 3.09 16.96 -0.91
C ASP A 102 1.87 16.29 -1.56
N LEU A 103 2.03 15.09 -2.12
CA LEU A 103 0.94 14.28 -2.66
C LEU A 103 -0.08 13.94 -1.58
N GLN A 104 0.37 13.44 -0.43
CA GLN A 104 -0.52 13.12 0.70
C GLN A 104 -1.22 14.36 1.24
N ALA A 105 -0.51 15.48 1.39
CA ALA A 105 -1.10 16.74 1.87
C ALA A 105 -2.12 17.35 0.90
N ALA A 106 -1.98 17.08 -0.40
CA ALA A 106 -2.91 17.57 -1.42
C ALA A 106 -4.18 16.73 -1.57
N SER A 107 -4.16 15.48 -1.09
CA SER A 107 -5.31 14.56 -1.16
C SER A 107 -6.27 14.77 0.00
N GLY A 108 -7.57 14.80 -0.28
CA GLY A 108 -8.63 14.83 0.74
C GLY A 108 -8.95 13.46 1.35
N THR A 109 -8.54 12.37 0.71
CA THR A 109 -8.90 10.99 1.10
C THR A 109 -7.72 10.15 1.55
N GLY A 110 -6.48 10.64 1.37
CA GLY A 110 -5.27 9.85 1.42
C GLY A 110 -5.01 9.16 0.07
N LEU A 111 -3.77 8.82 -0.20
CA LEU A 111 -3.35 8.20 -1.45
C LEU A 111 -2.59 6.90 -1.20
N LEU A 112 -2.82 5.93 -2.09
CA LEU A 112 -1.85 4.89 -2.35
C LEU A 112 -0.73 5.52 -3.20
N VAL A 113 0.45 5.66 -2.63
CA VAL A 113 1.65 6.07 -3.38
C VAL A 113 2.41 4.81 -3.73
N ALA A 114 2.41 4.48 -5.01
CA ALA A 114 2.88 3.21 -5.52
C ALA A 114 4.16 3.33 -6.34
N VAL A 115 4.89 2.23 -6.44
CA VAL A 115 6.08 2.09 -7.27
C VAL A 115 6.22 0.65 -7.76
N ASP A 116 7.05 0.40 -8.80
CA ASP A 116 7.54 -0.94 -9.15
C ASP A 116 8.96 -1.10 -8.58
N GLU A 117 9.10 -1.68 -7.42
CA GLU A 117 10.40 -1.95 -6.78
C GLU A 117 10.58 -3.46 -6.55
N GLU A 118 10.59 -4.23 -7.67
CA GLU A 118 10.66 -5.70 -7.64
C GLU A 118 12.02 -6.22 -7.13
N GLY A 119 13.02 -5.35 -7.09
CA GLY A 119 14.42 -5.74 -6.99
C GLY A 119 15.01 -6.16 -8.35
N GLY A 120 16.32 -6.26 -8.47
CA GLY A 120 16.96 -6.57 -9.74
C GLY A 120 16.80 -5.47 -10.79
N ASN A 121 16.39 -5.84 -12.02
CA ASN A 121 16.30 -4.90 -13.13
C ASN A 121 15.12 -3.91 -12.98
N VAL A 122 14.06 -4.32 -12.33
CA VAL A 122 12.89 -3.47 -12.06
C VAL A 122 12.98 -3.00 -10.62
N ALA A 123 13.63 -1.85 -10.44
CA ALA A 123 13.77 -1.17 -9.16
C ALA A 123 13.94 0.33 -9.45
N ARG A 124 12.93 1.12 -9.09
CA ARG A 124 12.89 2.55 -9.45
C ARG A 124 13.79 3.37 -8.55
N LEU A 125 13.87 3.00 -7.26
CA LEU A 125 14.71 3.67 -6.26
C LEU A 125 16.12 3.07 -6.21
N ALA A 126 16.24 1.76 -5.97
CA ALA A 126 17.54 1.13 -5.78
C ALA A 126 18.45 1.25 -7.00
N ASN A 127 17.89 1.34 -8.23
CA ASN A 127 18.64 1.57 -9.44
C ASN A 127 18.82 3.06 -9.80
N ALA A 128 18.28 3.99 -9.02
CA ALA A 128 18.49 5.41 -9.21
C ALA A 128 19.85 5.84 -8.69
N SER A 129 20.55 6.70 -9.45
CA SER A 129 21.92 7.14 -9.11
C SER A 129 21.99 8.02 -7.85
N GLY A 130 20.86 8.65 -7.47
CA GLY A 130 20.79 9.49 -6.27
C GLY A 130 20.59 8.71 -4.97
N PHE A 131 20.47 7.37 -5.03
CA PHE A 131 20.20 6.52 -3.86
C PHE A 131 21.33 5.53 -3.60
N THR A 132 21.55 5.26 -2.32
CA THR A 132 22.43 4.18 -1.84
C THR A 132 21.59 3.21 -1.05
N LEU A 133 20.93 2.28 -1.73
CA LEU A 133 19.99 1.30 -1.19
C LEU A 133 20.48 -0.13 -1.41
N PRO A 134 20.05 -1.10 -0.59
CA PRO A 134 20.30 -2.50 -0.84
C PRO A 134 19.79 -2.93 -2.22
N LYS A 135 20.64 -3.67 -2.95
CA LYS A 135 20.30 -4.17 -4.30
C LYS A 135 20.25 -5.69 -4.29
N TYR A 136 19.24 -6.20 -4.98
CA TYR A 136 19.11 -7.63 -5.25
C TYR A 136 19.46 -7.91 -6.70
N GLN A 137 20.12 -9.04 -6.95
CA GLN A 137 20.48 -9.43 -8.30
C GLN A 137 19.24 -9.70 -9.17
N SER A 138 18.28 -10.44 -8.62
CA SER A 138 16.96 -10.72 -9.21
C SER A 138 16.10 -11.54 -8.23
N ALA A 139 14.79 -11.59 -8.45
CA ALA A 139 13.91 -12.50 -7.74
C ALA A 139 14.30 -13.97 -7.97
N GLN A 140 14.72 -14.33 -9.20
CA GLN A 140 15.22 -15.67 -9.51
C GLN A 140 16.44 -16.06 -8.66
N ALA A 141 17.38 -15.13 -8.44
CA ALA A 141 18.55 -15.39 -7.59
C ALA A 141 18.14 -15.68 -6.15
N VAL A 142 17.15 -14.94 -5.61
CA VAL A 142 16.58 -15.21 -4.29
C VAL A 142 15.84 -16.55 -4.27
N GLY A 143 15.01 -16.83 -5.26
CA GLY A 143 14.27 -18.10 -5.39
C GLY A 143 15.19 -19.31 -5.49
N SER A 144 16.34 -19.17 -6.17
CA SER A 144 17.33 -20.24 -6.33
C SER A 144 18.00 -20.66 -5.02
N THR A 145 17.85 -19.88 -3.96
CA THR A 145 18.33 -20.29 -2.62
C THR A 145 17.50 -21.42 -2.02
N GLY A 146 16.26 -21.62 -2.49
CA GLY A 146 15.33 -22.58 -1.97
C GLY A 146 14.78 -22.26 -0.56
N ASP A 147 15.18 -21.13 0.03
CA ASP A 147 14.78 -20.73 1.38
C ASP A 147 13.83 -19.52 1.32
N PRO A 148 12.53 -19.69 1.67
CA PRO A 148 11.57 -18.59 1.72
C PRO A 148 11.94 -17.45 2.68
N ALA A 149 12.78 -17.71 3.69
CA ALA A 149 13.25 -16.65 4.60
C ALA A 149 14.03 -15.57 3.85
N ASN A 150 14.74 -15.92 2.78
CA ASN A 150 15.44 -14.94 1.94
C ASN A 150 14.48 -14.05 1.14
N ALA A 151 13.36 -14.59 0.67
CA ALA A 151 12.32 -13.82 0.00
C ALA A 151 11.61 -12.87 0.99
N ARG A 152 11.32 -13.33 2.22
CA ARG A 152 10.76 -12.47 3.28
C ARG A 152 11.72 -11.34 3.64
N ALA A 153 13.01 -11.63 3.82
CA ALA A 153 14.02 -10.61 4.11
C ALA A 153 14.14 -9.58 2.98
N MET A 154 14.04 -10.02 1.71
CA MET A 154 13.99 -9.14 0.55
C MET A 154 12.78 -8.19 0.63
N GLY A 155 11.57 -8.71 0.81
CA GLY A 155 10.35 -7.91 0.92
C GLY A 155 10.41 -6.92 2.09
N GLN A 156 10.91 -7.37 3.27
CA GLN A 156 11.06 -6.51 4.43
C GLN A 156 12.08 -5.38 4.20
N THR A 157 13.21 -5.69 3.55
CA THR A 157 14.24 -4.68 3.24
C THR A 157 13.70 -3.64 2.28
N ILE A 158 13.08 -4.08 1.17
CA ILE A 158 12.49 -3.19 0.17
C ILE A 158 11.38 -2.36 0.81
N GLY A 159 10.42 -3.00 1.48
CA GLY A 159 9.31 -2.30 2.14
C GLY A 159 9.79 -1.27 3.16
N SER A 160 10.87 -1.56 3.90
CA SER A 160 11.40 -0.62 4.90
C SER A 160 11.87 0.68 4.29
N TYR A 161 12.67 0.64 3.22
CA TYR A 161 13.11 1.89 2.59
C TYR A 161 11.98 2.56 1.78
N LEU A 162 11.04 1.81 1.18
CA LEU A 162 9.88 2.42 0.54
C LEU A 162 9.06 3.25 1.53
N LYS A 163 8.79 2.68 2.70
CA LYS A 163 8.07 3.38 3.78
C LYS A 163 8.80 4.65 4.24
N GLU A 164 10.13 4.61 4.36
CA GLU A 164 10.95 5.76 4.72
C GLU A 164 10.74 6.93 3.75
N TYR A 165 10.53 6.63 2.45
CA TYR A 165 10.29 7.65 1.43
C TYR A 165 8.80 7.94 1.18
N GLY A 166 7.90 7.51 2.07
CA GLY A 166 6.46 7.79 2.00
C GLY A 166 5.69 6.98 0.95
N ILE A 167 6.30 5.92 0.40
CA ILE A 167 5.66 4.96 -0.51
C ILE A 167 4.99 3.88 0.34
N ASN A 168 3.70 3.62 0.10
CA ASN A 168 2.89 2.72 0.90
C ASN A 168 2.31 1.52 0.12
N LEU A 169 2.60 1.44 -1.19
CA LEU A 169 2.23 0.33 -2.07
C LEU A 169 3.39 0.00 -3.01
N ASP A 170 3.71 -1.27 -3.15
CA ASP A 170 4.65 -1.76 -4.17
C ASP A 170 3.94 -2.73 -5.12
N PHE A 171 4.09 -2.53 -6.43
CA PHE A 171 3.61 -3.48 -7.44
C PHE A 171 4.61 -4.65 -7.61
N ALA A 172 4.94 -5.26 -6.49
CA ALA A 172 5.81 -6.41 -6.30
C ALA A 172 5.25 -7.27 -5.13
N PRO A 173 5.67 -8.51 -4.95
CA PRO A 173 6.56 -9.28 -5.81
C PRO A 173 5.87 -9.78 -7.08
N VAL A 174 6.66 -10.10 -8.12
CA VAL A 174 6.15 -10.78 -9.31
C VAL A 174 5.75 -12.21 -8.96
N ALA A 175 4.47 -12.53 -9.14
CA ALA A 175 3.89 -13.85 -8.84
C ALA A 175 3.87 -14.81 -10.04
N ASP A 176 4.46 -14.40 -11.17
CA ASP A 176 4.56 -15.26 -12.36
C ASP A 176 5.44 -16.49 -12.12
N VAL A 177 5.06 -17.57 -12.76
CA VAL A 177 5.86 -18.80 -12.86
C VAL A 177 6.54 -18.82 -14.21
N ASN A 178 7.88 -18.76 -14.25
CA ASN A 178 8.62 -18.70 -15.52
C ASN A 178 8.69 -20.07 -16.21
N THR A 179 7.55 -20.57 -16.69
CA THR A 179 7.42 -21.86 -17.37
C THR A 179 7.98 -21.88 -18.79
N ASN A 180 8.14 -20.72 -19.41
CA ASN A 180 8.70 -20.58 -20.74
C ASN A 180 10.07 -19.87 -20.70
N PRO A 181 11.20 -20.58 -20.84
CA PRO A 181 12.52 -19.99 -20.79
C PRO A 181 12.80 -18.96 -21.92
N ALA A 182 12.00 -18.97 -22.99
CA ALA A 182 12.07 -17.96 -24.05
C ALA A 182 11.35 -16.64 -23.70
N ASN A 183 10.62 -16.59 -22.58
CA ASN A 183 10.01 -15.35 -22.12
C ASN A 183 11.06 -14.45 -21.47
N THR A 184 11.57 -13.52 -22.26
CA THR A 184 12.56 -12.54 -21.81
C THR A 184 11.98 -11.38 -20.99
N VAL A 185 10.64 -11.19 -21.01
CA VAL A 185 9.97 -10.11 -20.28
C VAL A 185 9.89 -10.44 -18.80
N ILE A 186 9.39 -11.62 -18.46
CA ILE A 186 9.37 -12.10 -17.07
C ILE A 186 10.76 -12.58 -16.66
N GLY A 187 11.29 -13.62 -17.30
CA GLY A 187 12.65 -14.09 -17.11
C GLY A 187 13.06 -14.14 -15.63
N LYS A 188 14.09 -13.40 -15.29
CA LYS A 188 14.66 -13.33 -13.92
C LYS A 188 13.80 -12.59 -12.90
N ARG A 189 12.69 -12.00 -13.30
CA ARG A 189 11.74 -11.33 -12.39
C ARG A 189 10.90 -12.35 -11.61
N ALA A 190 10.66 -13.56 -12.15
CA ALA A 190 10.01 -14.65 -11.42
C ALA A 190 10.98 -15.34 -10.46
N PHE A 191 10.51 -15.75 -9.30
CA PHE A 191 11.31 -16.49 -8.31
C PHE A 191 11.72 -17.88 -8.80
N SER A 192 10.83 -18.58 -9.54
CA SER A 192 11.08 -19.96 -9.96
C SER A 192 10.27 -20.34 -11.19
N PRO A 193 10.76 -21.34 -11.99
CA PRO A 193 9.93 -22.02 -12.96
C PRO A 193 9.02 -23.11 -12.33
N ASP A 194 9.26 -23.49 -11.08
CA ASP A 194 8.42 -24.42 -10.32
C ASP A 194 7.31 -23.63 -9.59
N PRO A 195 6.01 -23.92 -9.84
CA PRO A 195 4.91 -23.18 -9.26
C PRO A 195 4.82 -23.32 -7.73
N ALA A 196 5.23 -24.45 -7.15
CA ALA A 196 5.20 -24.62 -5.70
C ALA A 196 6.28 -23.78 -5.01
N VAL A 197 7.48 -23.74 -5.59
CA VAL A 197 8.57 -22.87 -5.10
C VAL A 197 8.20 -21.40 -5.30
N ALA A 198 7.70 -21.02 -6.49
CA ALA A 198 7.27 -19.66 -6.76
C ALA A 198 6.23 -19.17 -5.74
N ALA A 199 5.20 -19.99 -5.47
CA ALA A 199 4.16 -19.65 -4.49
C ALA A 199 4.71 -19.44 -3.07
N GLN A 200 5.63 -20.30 -2.61
CA GLN A 200 6.26 -20.16 -1.30
C GLN A 200 7.09 -18.88 -1.18
N MET A 201 7.88 -18.57 -2.21
CA MET A 201 8.73 -17.36 -2.25
C MET A 201 7.87 -16.09 -2.30
N VAL A 202 6.83 -16.07 -3.14
CA VAL A 202 5.90 -14.93 -3.25
C VAL A 202 5.20 -14.68 -1.93
N ALA A 203 4.64 -15.74 -1.30
CA ALA A 203 3.97 -15.60 0.00
C ALA A 203 4.91 -15.06 1.09
N ALA A 204 6.16 -15.52 1.10
CA ALA A 204 7.16 -15.04 2.05
C ALA A 204 7.56 -13.57 1.77
N ALA A 205 7.75 -13.19 0.51
CA ALA A 205 8.04 -11.80 0.14
C ALA A 205 6.89 -10.85 0.52
N VAL A 206 5.64 -11.23 0.22
CA VAL A 206 4.43 -10.49 0.64
C VAL A 206 4.41 -10.27 2.15
N GLN A 207 4.70 -11.34 2.94
CA GLN A 207 4.79 -11.19 4.38
C GLN A 207 5.89 -10.20 4.79
N GLY A 208 7.03 -10.18 4.09
CA GLY A 208 8.11 -9.23 4.34
C GLY A 208 7.70 -7.77 4.10
N PHE A 209 6.99 -7.49 3.01
CA PHE A 209 6.42 -6.15 2.74
C PHE A 209 5.42 -5.75 3.83
N HIS A 210 4.52 -6.65 4.23
CA HIS A 210 3.55 -6.36 5.30
C HIS A 210 4.24 -6.12 6.65
N ASP A 211 5.29 -6.86 6.98
CA ASP A 211 6.09 -6.64 8.21
C ASP A 211 6.72 -5.24 8.23
N ALA A 212 7.07 -4.69 7.06
CA ALA A 212 7.55 -3.32 6.91
C ALA A 212 6.41 -2.28 6.91
N GLY A 213 5.15 -2.70 6.80
CA GLY A 213 3.97 -1.83 6.75
C GLY A 213 3.74 -1.20 5.38
N VAL A 214 4.09 -1.90 4.30
CA VAL A 214 3.83 -1.54 2.90
C VAL A 214 2.90 -2.58 2.29
N LEU A 215 1.90 -2.14 1.56
CA LEU A 215 1.03 -2.99 0.75
C LEU A 215 1.79 -3.48 -0.50
N CYS A 216 1.37 -4.63 -1.04
CA CYS A 216 2.02 -5.18 -2.23
C CYS A 216 1.05 -6.07 -3.04
#